data_2ebf8a68db96c601b848f1c59c344faa
#
_entry.id   2ebf8a68db96c601b848f1c59c344faa
#
_cell.length_a   1.000
_cell.length_b   1.000
_cell.length_c   1.000
_cell.angle_alpha   90.00
_cell.angle_beta   90.00
_cell.angle_gamma   90.00
#
_symmetry.space_group_name_H-M   'P 1'
#
loop_
_entity.id
_entity.type
_entity.pdbx_description
1 polymer ?
#
loop_
_entity_poly.entity_id
_entity_poly.type
_entity_poly.pdbx_seq_one_letter_code
_entity_poly.pdbx_strand_id
1 'polypeptide(L)'
;MIYEERRITLKRGTFGDYRQFVLEXIWKNLERDGHQPLCLLNGLIGAGAEDVILICGFEDYAAWESAQPLIAGHNGEAPPRDWITHENVRLMRASKHRPSGTTLKADRRAVYGARRWWIHPEDWEAFNRLSFEGVWPAMDHMGHHVLGQFRDAAKISRLEVLNLAGYHDPAHWHATRSPGEHGVPADLVETLRRLGRERESLVLSSHVSLMRAHWT
;
A
#
# COMPACT_ATOMS: atom_id res chain seq x y z
N MET A 1 -8.02 4.29 13.46
CA MET A 1 -6.59 4.22 13.06
C MET A 1 -6.28 5.26 12.00
N ILE A 2 -5.05 5.75 11.99
CA ILE A 2 -4.48 6.58 10.94
C ILE A 2 -3.24 5.84 10.40
N TYR A 3 -2.95 6.04 9.12
CA TYR A 3 -1.79 5.42 8.48
C TYR A 3 -0.85 6.51 7.96
N GLU A 4 0.45 6.29 8.15
CA GLU A 4 1.46 7.12 7.52
C GLU A 4 2.02 6.35 6.32
N GLU A 5 2.11 7.04 5.18
CA GLU A 5 2.90 6.58 4.04
C GLU A 5 4.14 7.46 3.93
N ARG A 6 5.30 6.84 3.96
CA ARG A 6 6.58 7.49 3.60
C ARG A 6 6.98 7.02 2.22
N ARG A 7 7.07 7.95 1.30
CA ARG A 7 7.63 7.73 -0.04
C ARG A 7 9.05 8.29 -0.03
N ILE A 8 10.00 7.42 -0.19
CA ILE A 8 11.41 7.74 0.00
C ILE A 8 12.16 7.39 -1.29
N THR A 9 13.02 8.29 -1.75
CA THR A 9 14.00 7.97 -2.78
C THR A 9 15.36 7.90 -2.11
N LEU A 10 16.01 6.76 -2.24
CA LEU A 10 17.32 6.52 -1.65
C LEU A 10 18.43 6.87 -2.65
N LYS A 11 19.61 7.12 -2.11
CA LYS A 11 20.85 7.19 -2.90
C LYS A 11 21.12 5.81 -3.49
N ARG A 12 21.56 5.79 -4.73
CA ARG A 12 21.83 4.54 -5.44
C ARG A 12 22.78 3.64 -4.64
N GLY A 13 22.38 2.38 -4.49
CA GLY A 13 23.17 1.35 -3.82
C GLY A 13 22.97 1.24 -2.32
N THR A 14 22.15 2.11 -1.69
CA THR A 14 21.97 2.07 -0.23
C THR A 14 20.73 1.29 0.19
N PHE A 15 19.93 0.77 -0.75
CA PHE A 15 18.67 0.10 -0.39
C PHE A 15 18.88 -1.10 0.53
N GLY A 16 19.92 -1.89 0.31
CA GLY A 16 20.19 -3.08 1.15
C GLY A 16 20.34 -2.71 2.63
N ASP A 17 21.18 -1.71 2.88
CA ASP A 17 21.45 -1.23 4.25
C ASP A 17 20.20 -0.57 4.85
N TYR A 18 19.51 0.26 4.06
CA TYR A 18 18.26 0.91 4.49
C TYR A 18 17.20 -0.13 4.86
N ARG A 19 17.01 -1.15 4.02
CA ARG A 19 16.07 -2.23 4.28
C ARG A 19 16.40 -2.93 5.61
N GLN A 20 17.66 -3.29 5.80
CA GLN A 20 18.09 -3.93 7.03
C GLN A 20 17.78 -3.03 8.24
N PHE A 21 18.17 -1.77 8.17
CA PHE A 21 17.92 -0.80 9.23
C PHE A 21 16.41 -0.70 9.55
N VAL A 22 15.56 -0.58 8.53
CA VAL A 22 14.11 -0.46 8.74
C VAL A 22 13.57 -1.72 9.42
N LEU A 23 13.91 -2.90 8.92
CA LEU A 23 13.34 -4.14 9.43
C LEU A 23 13.88 -4.49 10.83
N GLU A 24 15.11 -4.15 11.12
CA GLU A 24 15.74 -4.46 12.40
C GLU A 24 15.59 -3.40 13.47
N UNK A 25 15.48 -2.21 13.04
CA UNK A 25 15.40 -1.15 13.91
C UNK A 25 14.03 -0.59 14.00
N ILE A 26 13.70 0.03 12.98
CA ILE A 26 12.44 0.79 13.01
C ILE A 26 11.23 -0.13 13.24
N TRP A 27 11.11 -1.16 12.42
CA TRP A 27 9.94 -2.05 12.43
C TRP A 27 9.71 -2.68 13.81
N LYS A 28 10.76 -3.24 14.40
CA LYS A 28 10.66 -3.90 15.71
C LYS A 28 10.32 -2.92 16.83
N ASN A 29 10.86 -1.70 16.76
CA ASN A 29 10.55 -0.68 17.77
C ASN A 29 9.08 -0.27 17.66
N LEU A 30 8.58 -0.09 16.43
CA LEU A 30 7.16 0.25 16.22
C LEU A 30 6.24 -0.86 16.74
N GLU A 31 6.57 -2.12 16.45
CA GLU A 31 5.77 -3.26 16.95
C GLU A 31 5.80 -3.34 18.47
N ARG A 32 6.98 -3.16 19.08
CA ARG A 32 7.14 -3.19 20.54
C ARG A 32 6.27 -2.12 21.22
N ASP A 33 6.17 -0.95 20.59
CA ASP A 33 5.41 0.19 21.13
C ASP A 33 3.93 0.16 20.72
N GLY A 34 3.47 -0.98 20.12
CA GLY A 34 2.05 -1.20 19.81
C GLY A 34 1.57 -0.63 18.49
N HIS A 35 2.48 -0.12 17.65
CA HIS A 35 2.13 0.37 16.33
C HIS A 35 2.12 -0.77 15.31
N GLN A 36 1.58 -0.52 14.11
CA GLN A 36 1.37 -1.57 13.13
C GLN A 36 2.14 -1.28 11.83
N PRO A 37 3.44 -1.61 11.76
CA PRO A 37 4.14 -1.57 10.47
C PRO A 37 3.44 -2.51 9.49
N LEU A 38 3.00 -1.96 8.36
CA LEU A 38 2.17 -2.69 7.42
C LEU A 38 2.97 -3.27 6.26
N CYS A 39 3.86 -2.49 5.66
CA CYS A 39 4.70 -2.96 4.56
C CYS A 39 5.92 -2.07 4.35
N LEU A 40 7.01 -2.69 3.89
CA LEU A 40 8.17 -2.03 3.32
C LEU A 40 8.31 -2.54 1.90
N LEU A 41 8.21 -1.66 0.93
CA LEU A 41 8.22 -2.00 -0.50
C LEU A 41 9.31 -1.20 -1.21
N ASN A 42 9.95 -1.78 -2.23
CA ASN A 42 10.79 -1.01 -3.14
C ASN A 42 10.43 -1.27 -4.60
N GLY A 43 10.81 -0.37 -5.49
CA GLY A 43 10.41 -0.43 -6.88
C GLY A 43 10.94 -1.64 -7.63
N LEU A 44 10.12 -2.20 -8.52
CA LEU A 44 10.44 -3.35 -9.36
C LEU A 44 10.14 -3.05 -10.84
N ILE A 45 8.93 -2.57 -11.15
CA ILE A 45 8.54 -2.15 -12.50
C ILE A 45 7.74 -0.85 -12.37
N GLY A 46 8.13 0.17 -13.10
CA GLY A 46 7.45 1.47 -13.09
C GLY A 46 7.86 2.37 -11.93
N ALA A 47 8.81 1.91 -11.12
CA ALA A 47 9.47 2.69 -10.06
C ALA A 47 10.90 2.18 -9.94
N GLY A 48 11.81 3.04 -9.55
CA GLY A 48 13.23 2.68 -9.38
C GLY A 48 13.47 1.77 -8.19
N ALA A 49 14.56 1.01 -8.23
CA ALA A 49 14.93 0.13 -7.12
C ALA A 49 15.14 0.89 -5.81
N GLU A 50 15.50 2.15 -5.91
CA GLU A 50 15.71 3.07 -4.79
C GLU A 50 14.45 3.80 -4.34
N ASP A 51 13.32 3.64 -5.06
CA ASP A 51 12.04 4.24 -4.65
C ASP A 51 11.35 3.29 -3.67
N VAL A 52 11.13 3.78 -2.46
CA VAL A 52 10.66 2.98 -1.33
C VAL A 52 9.32 3.52 -0.83
N ILE A 53 8.45 2.61 -0.45
CA ILE A 53 7.21 2.92 0.28
C ILE A 53 7.26 2.19 1.62
N LEU A 54 7.14 2.94 2.70
CA LEU A 54 6.97 2.39 4.04
C LEU A 54 5.61 2.85 4.55
N ILE A 55 4.78 1.90 5.02
CA ILE A 55 3.47 2.24 5.58
C ILE A 55 3.38 1.68 6.99
N CYS A 56 2.94 2.53 7.92
CA CYS A 56 2.69 2.14 9.30
C CYS A 56 1.33 2.68 9.78
N GLY A 57 0.61 1.87 10.54
CA GLY A 57 -0.65 2.24 11.17
C GLY A 57 -0.46 2.63 12.63
N PHE A 58 -1.20 3.66 13.05
CA PHE A 58 -1.21 4.21 14.41
C PHE A 58 -2.64 4.31 14.89
N GLU A 59 -2.85 4.17 16.19
CA GLU A 59 -4.20 4.22 16.75
C GLU A 59 -4.88 5.56 16.41
N ASP A 60 -4.15 6.67 16.61
CA ASP A 60 -4.65 8.02 16.35
C ASP A 60 -3.49 8.98 16.05
N TYR A 61 -3.77 10.28 15.99
CA TYR A 61 -2.77 11.30 15.68
C TYR A 61 -1.75 11.47 16.81
N ALA A 62 -2.14 11.29 18.07
CA ALA A 62 -1.22 11.40 19.21
C ALA A 62 -0.21 10.23 19.19
N ALA A 63 -0.70 9.03 18.93
CA ALA A 63 0.16 7.86 18.78
C ALA A 63 1.13 8.02 17.59
N TRP A 64 0.64 8.58 16.48
CA TRP A 64 1.50 8.89 15.32
C TRP A 64 2.60 9.89 15.69
N GLU A 65 2.22 10.99 16.36
CA GLU A 65 3.18 12.04 16.73
C GLU A 65 4.25 11.50 17.69
N SER A 66 3.84 10.71 18.69
CA SER A 66 4.77 10.13 19.67
C SER A 66 5.74 9.12 19.04
N ALA A 67 5.36 8.50 17.93
CA ALA A 67 6.20 7.52 17.23
C ALA A 67 7.22 8.17 16.29
N GLN A 68 7.12 9.47 15.98
CA GLN A 68 8.01 10.11 15.01
C GLN A 68 9.50 9.98 15.38
N PRO A 69 9.90 10.11 16.67
CA PRO A 69 11.31 9.87 17.02
C PRO A 69 11.79 8.45 16.67
N LEU A 70 10.94 7.44 16.76
CA LEU A 70 11.30 6.05 16.40
C LEU A 70 11.58 5.91 14.91
N ILE A 71 10.78 6.59 14.09
CA ILE A 71 10.88 6.51 12.63
C ILE A 71 12.01 7.41 12.10
N ALA A 72 12.11 8.62 12.63
CA ALA A 72 13.13 9.60 12.24
C ALA A 72 14.50 9.34 12.90
N GLY A 73 14.54 8.47 13.91
CA GLY A 73 15.78 8.04 14.52
C GLY A 73 16.46 9.10 15.40
N HIS A 74 15.73 9.68 16.33
CA HIS A 74 16.32 10.71 17.20
C HIS A 74 17.24 10.19 18.31
N ASN A 75 17.33 8.90 18.50
CA ASN A 75 18.13 8.32 19.61
C ASN A 75 19.42 7.63 19.10
N GLY A 76 20.04 8.20 18.09
CA GLY A 76 21.26 7.61 17.50
C GLY A 76 21.03 6.44 16.57
N GLU A 77 19.77 6.13 16.30
CA GLU A 77 19.36 4.99 15.47
C GLU A 77 18.74 5.43 14.13
N ALA A 78 18.95 6.68 13.70
CA ALA A 78 18.46 7.15 12.40
C ALA A 78 19.24 6.52 11.26
N PRO A 79 18.58 6.25 10.12
CA PRO A 79 19.37 5.93 8.94
C PRO A 79 20.29 7.11 8.63
N PRO A 80 21.52 6.85 8.19
CA PRO A 80 22.41 7.95 7.80
C PRO A 80 21.69 8.91 6.85
N ARG A 81 21.78 10.20 7.14
CA ARG A 81 21.04 11.25 6.40
C ARG A 81 21.38 11.23 4.90
N ASP A 82 22.59 10.81 4.54
CA ASP A 82 23.02 10.76 3.16
C ASP A 82 22.44 9.56 2.37
N TRP A 83 21.72 8.65 3.03
CA TRP A 83 21.03 7.57 2.33
C TRP A 83 19.75 8.05 1.64
N ILE A 84 19.10 9.09 2.17
CA ILE A 84 17.80 9.57 1.69
C ILE A 84 18.02 10.86 0.88
N THR A 85 17.64 10.82 -0.40
CA THR A 85 17.72 11.99 -1.29
C THR A 85 16.41 12.76 -1.35
N HIS A 86 15.31 12.07 -1.13
CA HIS A 86 13.98 12.71 -1.10
C HIS A 86 13.05 11.91 -0.19
N GLU A 87 12.22 12.63 0.56
CA GLU A 87 11.19 11.99 1.39
C GLU A 87 9.92 12.83 1.33
N ASN A 88 8.81 12.14 1.19
CA ASN A 88 7.48 12.74 1.26
C ASN A 88 6.64 11.90 2.21
N VAL A 89 6.02 12.55 3.18
CA VAL A 89 5.20 11.89 4.19
C VAL A 89 3.77 12.37 4.05
N ARG A 90 2.82 11.44 4.04
CA ARG A 90 1.41 11.79 4.08
C ARG A 90 0.64 10.91 5.05
N LEU A 91 -0.42 11.47 5.62
CA LEU A 91 -1.32 10.74 6.50
C LEU A 91 -2.55 10.29 5.70
N MET A 92 -3.00 9.08 5.99
CA MET A 92 -4.07 8.42 5.24
C MET A 92 -5.11 7.82 6.17
N ARG A 93 -6.32 7.65 5.65
CA ARG A 93 -7.39 6.84 6.26
C ARG A 93 -7.59 5.60 5.40
N ALA A 94 -7.71 4.45 6.04
CA ALA A 94 -7.97 3.21 5.31
C ALA A 94 -9.46 3.04 5.00
N SER A 95 -9.73 2.24 3.99
CA SER A 95 -11.04 1.63 3.79
C SER A 95 -11.48 0.89 5.07
N LYS A 96 -12.78 0.89 5.36
CA LYS A 96 -13.31 0.11 6.48
C LYS A 96 -13.19 -1.40 6.28
N HIS A 97 -12.88 -1.84 5.06
CA HIS A 97 -12.78 -3.25 4.71
C HIS A 97 -11.34 -3.79 4.73
N ARG A 98 -10.35 -2.95 4.34
CA ARG A 98 -8.94 -3.36 4.28
C ARG A 98 -7.99 -2.18 4.51
N PRO A 99 -6.95 -2.36 5.36
CA PRO A 99 -6.58 -3.66 5.96
C PRO A 99 -7.63 -4.11 6.97
N SER A 100 -7.86 -5.39 7.01
CA SER A 100 -8.62 -6.00 8.10
C SER A 100 -7.71 -5.95 9.34
N GLY A 101 -8.29 -5.74 10.53
CA GLY A 101 -7.59 -5.37 11.78
C GLY A 101 -6.33 -6.14 12.17
N THR A 102 -6.07 -7.27 11.56
CA THR A 102 -4.78 -7.96 11.65
C THR A 102 -4.36 -8.29 10.23
N THR A 103 -3.32 -7.63 9.73
CA THR A 103 -2.69 -8.07 8.51
C THR A 103 -1.89 -9.32 8.86
N LEU A 104 -2.49 -10.45 8.62
CA LEU A 104 -1.91 -11.71 8.99
C LEU A 104 -0.67 -11.99 8.13
N LYS A 105 0.34 -12.59 8.74
CA LYS A 105 1.55 -13.00 8.00
C LYS A 105 1.20 -13.87 6.79
N ALA A 106 0.16 -14.69 6.92
CA ALA A 106 -0.33 -15.55 5.83
C ALA A 106 -0.82 -14.77 4.61
N ASP A 107 -1.24 -13.52 4.79
CA ASP A 107 -1.74 -12.69 3.69
C ASP A 107 -0.62 -11.90 2.98
N ARG A 108 0.60 -11.98 3.48
CA ARG A 108 1.75 -11.27 2.89
C ARG A 108 2.09 -11.87 1.53
N ARG A 109 2.44 -11.00 0.59
CA ARG A 109 2.84 -11.39 -0.77
C ARG A 109 4.23 -10.84 -1.06
N ALA A 110 4.90 -11.44 -2.03
CA ALA A 110 6.26 -11.03 -2.42
C ALA A 110 6.26 -9.74 -3.25
N VAL A 111 5.17 -9.49 -3.96
CA VAL A 111 5.08 -8.36 -4.89
C VAL A 111 3.74 -7.65 -4.70
N TYR A 112 3.76 -6.33 -4.78
CA TYR A 112 2.53 -5.52 -4.68
C TYR A 112 2.41 -4.57 -5.86
N GLY A 113 1.23 -4.53 -6.46
CA GLY A 113 0.83 -3.43 -7.32
C GLY A 113 0.43 -2.25 -6.44
N ALA A 114 1.27 -1.21 -6.43
CA ALA A 114 0.96 0.05 -5.75
C ALA A 114 0.22 0.92 -6.77
N ARG A 115 -1.10 0.82 -6.76
CA ARG A 115 -1.93 1.57 -7.71
C ARG A 115 -2.48 2.79 -7.00
N ARG A 116 -2.28 3.94 -7.65
CA ARG A 116 -2.81 5.22 -7.21
C ARG A 116 -3.88 5.67 -8.18
N TRP A 117 -4.98 6.17 -7.63
CA TRP A 117 -6.04 6.82 -8.39
C TRP A 117 -6.25 8.21 -7.82
N TRP A 118 -6.61 9.14 -8.69
CA TRP A 118 -7.09 10.45 -8.27
C TRP A 118 -8.57 10.50 -8.63
N ILE A 119 -9.41 10.82 -7.63
CA ILE A 119 -10.86 10.89 -7.74
C ILE A 119 -11.35 12.20 -7.12
N HIS A 120 -12.61 12.56 -7.33
CA HIS A 120 -13.20 13.63 -6.55
C HIS A 120 -13.46 13.14 -5.12
N PRO A 121 -13.27 14.00 -4.10
CA PRO A 121 -13.46 13.56 -2.70
C PRO A 121 -14.83 12.98 -2.38
N GLU A 122 -15.88 13.52 -3.02
CA GLU A 122 -17.26 13.05 -2.85
C GLU A 122 -17.49 11.63 -3.38
N ASP A 123 -16.61 11.16 -4.27
CA ASP A 123 -16.73 9.82 -4.87
C ASP A 123 -16.11 8.72 -4.00
N TRP A 124 -15.44 9.06 -2.88
CA TRP A 124 -14.72 8.05 -2.08
C TRP A 124 -15.61 6.87 -1.64
N GLU A 125 -16.80 7.16 -1.13
CA GLU A 125 -17.65 6.07 -0.61
C GLU A 125 -18.12 5.14 -1.74
N ALA A 126 -18.47 5.71 -2.89
CA ALA A 126 -18.84 4.92 -4.08
C ALA A 126 -17.63 4.11 -4.58
N PHE A 127 -16.46 4.75 -4.71
CA PHE A 127 -15.24 4.10 -5.18
C PHE A 127 -14.88 2.92 -4.26
N ASN A 128 -14.94 3.13 -2.95
CA ASN A 128 -14.61 2.09 -1.97
C ASN A 128 -15.60 0.93 -2.03
N ARG A 129 -16.89 1.22 -2.09
CA ARG A 129 -17.94 0.19 -2.21
C ARG A 129 -17.77 -0.62 -3.50
N LEU A 130 -17.54 0.05 -4.64
CA LEU A 130 -17.37 -0.61 -5.93
C LEU A 130 -16.09 -1.48 -5.95
N SER A 131 -15.06 -1.08 -5.21
CA SER A 131 -13.86 -1.90 -5.02
C SER A 131 -14.19 -3.17 -4.24
N PHE A 132 -14.82 -3.01 -3.09
CA PHE A 132 -15.13 -4.11 -2.16
C PHE A 132 -16.15 -5.10 -2.75
N GLU A 133 -17.24 -4.59 -3.32
CA GLU A 133 -18.31 -5.45 -3.86
C GLU A 133 -18.02 -5.98 -5.26
N GLY A 134 -17.29 -5.20 -6.06
CA GLY A 134 -17.15 -5.47 -7.48
C GLY A 134 -15.81 -6.09 -7.89
N VAL A 135 -14.72 -5.58 -7.33
CA VAL A 135 -13.38 -5.92 -7.84
C VAL A 135 -12.69 -6.96 -6.98
N TRP A 136 -12.69 -6.76 -5.65
CA TRP A 136 -11.90 -7.62 -4.76
C TRP A 136 -12.34 -9.08 -4.72
N PRO A 137 -13.65 -9.43 -4.83
CA PRO A 137 -14.02 -10.84 -4.83
C PRO A 137 -13.36 -11.65 -5.97
N ALA A 138 -13.33 -11.08 -7.18
CA ALA A 138 -12.63 -11.73 -8.30
C ALA A 138 -11.12 -11.76 -8.07
N MET A 139 -10.55 -10.69 -7.51
CA MET A 139 -9.13 -10.66 -7.17
C MET A 139 -8.76 -11.76 -6.16
N ASP A 140 -9.53 -11.85 -5.08
CA ASP A 140 -9.28 -12.87 -4.04
C ASP A 140 -9.38 -14.28 -4.64
N HIS A 141 -10.36 -14.50 -5.53
CA HIS A 141 -10.52 -15.79 -6.22
C HIS A 141 -9.26 -16.15 -7.05
N MET A 142 -8.63 -15.17 -7.67
CA MET A 142 -7.41 -15.38 -8.45
C MET A 142 -6.15 -15.48 -7.60
N GLY A 143 -6.27 -15.43 -6.26
CA GLY A 143 -5.13 -15.59 -5.35
C GLY A 143 -4.33 -14.34 -5.07
N HIS A 144 -4.69 -13.18 -5.63
CA HIS A 144 -4.06 -11.95 -5.20
C HIS A 144 -4.87 -11.32 -4.06
N HIS A 145 -4.17 -10.64 -3.18
CA HIS A 145 -4.79 -10.15 -1.94
C HIS A 145 -4.58 -8.64 -1.82
N VAL A 146 -5.67 -7.90 -1.64
CA VAL A 146 -5.56 -6.45 -1.38
C VAL A 146 -5.19 -6.26 0.09
N LEU A 147 -3.96 -5.79 0.33
CA LEU A 147 -3.45 -5.50 1.66
C LEU A 147 -4.18 -4.32 2.29
N GLY A 148 -4.45 -3.29 1.49
CA GLY A 148 -5.17 -2.12 1.96
C GLY A 148 -5.55 -1.19 0.83
N GLN A 149 -6.60 -0.40 1.07
CA GLN A 149 -6.98 0.72 0.23
C GLN A 149 -7.08 1.96 1.12
N PHE A 150 -6.34 2.99 0.77
CA PHE A 150 -6.13 4.17 1.60
C PHE A 150 -6.43 5.44 0.82
N ARG A 151 -6.94 6.46 1.50
CA ARG A 151 -7.12 7.79 0.93
C ARG A 151 -6.44 8.84 1.80
N ASP A 152 -6.17 9.99 1.27
CA ASP A 152 -5.65 11.11 2.06
C ASP A 152 -6.53 11.37 3.28
N ALA A 153 -5.90 11.64 4.42
CA ALA A 153 -6.62 12.08 5.63
C ALA A 153 -7.06 13.52 5.51
N ALA A 154 -6.31 14.34 4.79
CA ALA A 154 -6.64 15.74 4.55
C ALA A 154 -7.78 15.89 3.55
N LYS A 155 -8.54 16.97 3.68
CA LYS A 155 -9.55 17.36 2.69
C LYS A 155 -8.87 18.18 1.59
N ILE A 156 -8.84 17.65 0.39
CA ILE A 156 -8.19 18.26 -0.76
C ILE A 156 -9.10 18.16 -1.99
N SER A 157 -8.81 18.96 -3.01
CA SER A 157 -9.65 19.04 -4.21
C SER A 157 -9.65 17.79 -5.07
N ARG A 158 -8.57 17.00 -5.01
CA ARG A 158 -8.47 15.71 -5.72
C ARG A 158 -7.89 14.71 -4.74
N LEU A 159 -8.69 13.73 -4.38
CA LEU A 159 -8.32 12.71 -3.40
C LEU A 159 -7.43 11.67 -4.05
N GLU A 160 -6.25 11.45 -3.49
CA GLU A 160 -5.40 10.34 -3.91
C GLU A 160 -5.79 9.08 -3.14
N VAL A 161 -6.12 8.04 -3.87
CA VAL A 161 -6.41 6.71 -3.31
C VAL A 161 -5.26 5.77 -3.66
N LEU A 162 -4.64 5.18 -2.65
CA LEU A 162 -3.62 4.14 -2.81
C LEU A 162 -4.25 2.78 -2.55
N ASN A 163 -4.07 1.85 -3.49
CA ASN A 163 -4.48 0.46 -3.31
C ASN A 163 -3.25 -0.43 -3.45
N LEU A 164 -3.02 -1.29 -2.46
CA LEU A 164 -1.91 -2.25 -2.47
C LEU A 164 -2.48 -3.65 -2.72
N ALA A 165 -2.34 -4.14 -3.95
CA ALA A 165 -2.77 -5.48 -4.32
C ALA A 165 -1.57 -6.41 -4.39
N GLY A 166 -1.58 -7.46 -3.58
CA GLY A 166 -0.47 -8.40 -3.44
C GLY A 166 -0.55 -9.58 -4.40
N TYR A 167 0.59 -9.98 -4.94
CA TYR A 167 0.77 -11.09 -5.88
C TYR A 167 1.92 -11.96 -5.42
N HIS A 168 1.91 -13.24 -5.83
CA HIS A 168 3.01 -14.15 -5.51
C HIS A 168 4.31 -13.70 -6.19
N ASP A 169 4.20 -13.28 -7.46
CA ASP A 169 5.35 -12.82 -8.26
C ASP A 169 4.83 -11.99 -9.46
N PRO A 170 5.71 -11.42 -10.29
CA PRO A 170 5.29 -10.65 -11.46
C PRO A 170 4.51 -11.48 -12.51
N ALA A 171 4.78 -12.77 -12.62
CA ALA A 171 4.03 -13.64 -13.57
C ALA A 171 2.58 -13.78 -13.11
N HIS A 172 2.36 -13.95 -11.81
CA HIS A 172 1.02 -13.97 -11.21
C HIS A 172 0.29 -12.64 -11.48
N TRP A 173 0.96 -11.49 -11.30
CA TRP A 173 0.38 -10.19 -11.63
C TRP A 173 -0.07 -10.13 -13.10
N HIS A 174 0.78 -10.61 -14.01
CA HIS A 174 0.43 -10.62 -15.44
C HIS A 174 -0.78 -11.51 -15.72
N ALA A 175 -0.76 -12.72 -15.18
CA ALA A 175 -1.80 -13.73 -15.39
C ALA A 175 -3.19 -13.23 -14.94
N THR A 176 -3.27 -12.54 -13.79
CA THR A 176 -4.56 -12.09 -13.24
C THR A 176 -5.23 -10.98 -14.06
N ARG A 177 -4.65 -10.55 -15.15
CA ARG A 177 -5.28 -9.57 -16.07
C ARG A 177 -6.40 -10.21 -16.90
N SER A 178 -6.47 -11.55 -16.94
CA SER A 178 -7.47 -12.30 -17.72
C SER A 178 -8.31 -13.19 -16.78
N PRO A 179 -9.23 -12.62 -15.99
CA PRO A 179 -9.96 -13.37 -14.96
C PRO A 179 -10.66 -14.63 -15.48
N GLY A 180 -11.24 -14.56 -16.68
CA GLY A 180 -11.94 -15.70 -17.28
C GLY A 180 -11.04 -16.90 -17.56
N GLU A 181 -9.73 -16.68 -17.68
CA GLU A 181 -8.76 -17.76 -17.93
C GLU A 181 -8.29 -18.43 -16.64
N HIS A 182 -8.66 -17.87 -15.48
CA HIS A 182 -8.25 -18.36 -14.17
C HIS A 182 -9.38 -19.03 -13.38
N GLY A 183 -10.41 -19.49 -14.08
CA GLY A 183 -11.50 -20.21 -13.44
C GLY A 183 -12.37 -19.34 -12.52
N VAL A 184 -12.32 -18.03 -12.66
CA VAL A 184 -13.20 -17.15 -11.89
C VAL A 184 -14.63 -17.42 -12.30
N PRO A 185 -15.55 -17.66 -11.36
CA PRO A 185 -16.97 -17.89 -11.70
C PRO A 185 -17.54 -16.80 -12.60
N ALA A 186 -18.38 -17.19 -13.54
CA ALA A 186 -18.92 -16.28 -14.56
C ALA A 186 -19.66 -15.07 -13.95
N ASP A 187 -20.37 -15.29 -12.86
CA ASP A 187 -21.07 -14.23 -12.14
C ASP A 187 -20.12 -13.22 -11.51
N LEU A 188 -18.98 -13.68 -10.99
CA LEU A 188 -17.95 -12.78 -10.48
C LEU A 188 -17.27 -12.01 -11.62
N VAL A 189 -17.03 -12.65 -12.76
CA VAL A 189 -16.48 -11.95 -13.94
C VAL A 189 -17.44 -10.87 -14.42
N GLU A 190 -18.74 -11.18 -14.47
CA GLU A 190 -19.78 -10.22 -14.86
C GLU A 190 -19.82 -9.04 -13.87
N THR A 191 -19.80 -9.35 -12.57
CA THR A 191 -19.79 -8.34 -11.50
C THR A 191 -18.55 -7.44 -11.62
N LEU A 192 -17.37 -8.05 -11.79
CA LEU A 192 -16.11 -7.33 -11.99
C LEU A 192 -16.21 -6.37 -13.19
N ARG A 193 -16.74 -6.85 -14.32
CA ARG A 193 -16.88 -6.02 -15.52
C ARG A 193 -17.82 -4.84 -15.30
N ARG A 194 -18.97 -5.07 -14.70
CA ARG A 194 -19.99 -4.05 -14.49
C ARG A 194 -19.56 -3.02 -13.45
N LEU A 195 -19.25 -3.49 -12.23
CA LEU A 195 -18.89 -2.58 -11.11
C LEU A 195 -17.48 -2.01 -11.31
N GLY A 196 -16.60 -2.75 -11.98
CA GLY A 196 -15.27 -2.25 -12.33
C GLY A 196 -15.34 -1.07 -13.30
N ARG A 197 -16.21 -1.13 -14.32
CA ARG A 197 -16.42 0.01 -15.23
C ARG A 197 -17.03 1.20 -14.50
N GLU A 198 -18.01 0.94 -13.64
CA GLU A 198 -18.61 2.01 -12.83
C GLU A 198 -17.56 2.69 -11.95
N ARG A 199 -16.69 1.90 -11.31
CA ARG A 199 -15.59 2.44 -10.51
C ARG A 199 -14.62 3.25 -11.37
N GLU A 200 -14.28 2.74 -12.56
CA GLU A 200 -13.35 3.42 -13.48
C GLU A 200 -13.90 4.78 -13.92
N SER A 201 -15.21 4.93 -14.04
CA SER A 201 -15.81 6.21 -14.44
C SER A 201 -15.63 7.31 -13.38
N LEU A 202 -15.29 6.96 -12.15
CA LEU A 202 -15.01 7.93 -11.07
C LEU A 202 -13.54 8.40 -11.09
N VAL A 203 -12.70 7.80 -11.96
CA VAL A 203 -11.25 8.03 -11.93
C VAL A 203 -10.85 9.17 -12.84
N LEU A 204 -10.19 10.17 -12.28
CA LEU A 204 -9.64 11.31 -13.03
C LEU A 204 -8.32 10.94 -13.69
N SER A 205 -7.48 10.20 -12.98
CA SER A 205 -6.21 9.69 -13.50
C SER A 205 -5.72 8.54 -12.63
N SER A 206 -4.80 7.74 -13.15
CA SER A 206 -4.23 6.64 -12.38
C SER A 206 -2.78 6.38 -12.75
N HIS A 207 -2.07 5.79 -11.78
CA HIS A 207 -0.69 5.33 -11.96
C HIS A 207 -0.53 4.01 -11.20
N VAL A 208 0.26 3.09 -11.74
CA VAL A 208 0.59 1.84 -11.05
C VAL A 208 2.07 1.54 -11.20
N SER A 209 2.68 1.15 -10.10
CA SER A 209 4.02 0.56 -10.10
C SER A 209 3.95 -0.81 -9.41
N LEU A 210 4.77 -1.73 -9.88
CA LEU A 210 4.94 -3.02 -9.23
C LEU A 210 6.12 -2.91 -8.29
N MET A 211 5.91 -3.29 -7.03
CA MET A 211 6.88 -3.10 -5.95
C MET A 211 7.22 -4.46 -5.32
N ARG A 212 8.48 -4.65 -4.96
CA ARG A 212 8.91 -5.84 -4.21
C ARG A 212 8.71 -5.59 -2.72
N ALA A 213 8.15 -6.57 -2.02
CA ALA A 213 7.91 -6.46 -0.58
C ALA A 213 9.04 -7.10 0.23
N HIS A 214 9.28 -6.53 1.43
CA HIS A 214 10.28 -7.00 2.38
C HIS A 214 9.63 -7.14 3.75
N TRP A 215 9.84 -8.29 4.37
CA TRP A 215 9.20 -8.64 5.64
C TRP A 215 10.24 -9.06 6.67
N THR A 216 9.92 -8.91 7.96
CA THR A 216 10.70 -9.47 9.08
C THR A 216 10.50 -10.99 9.18
#